data_76508b568e2c06381c7c69901eb9ffb5
#
_entry.id   76508b568e2c06381c7c69901eb9ffb5
#
_cell.length_a   1.000
_cell.length_b   1.000
_cell.length_c   1.000
_cell.angle_alpha   90.00
_cell.angle_beta   90.00
_cell.angle_gamma   90.00
#
_symmetry.space_group_name_H-M   'P 1'
#
loop_
_entity.id
_entity.type
_entity.pdbx_description
1 polymer ?
#
loop_
_entity_poly.entity_id
_entity_poly.type
_entity_poly.pdbx_seq_one_letter_code
_entity_poly.pdbx_strand_id
1 'polypeptide(L)'
;MNNIPTIYQEEKQKLLDKNYDKYLNKNLKELQKDYVKAQKDIESEIAKWYARMDDIKKANPEFRFSELKYLEDLQKQISLIIDELATVEETLLTDTLKNTYVSDYVDLNKLDMKYGLLETNTPLPEFNQLSQIQVLETYISMPEVSKTVKEFAKTVDVEFVSDAISGKWFSTRIMERAEKLNYSIEDKLRQAIIRGDSYAKVADVIAKDLNVSFKSAKTLARTEMALAENKAVTHNAMKLGYNGLKWSSYHDSHVCEVCKSLDGTVFPLEQIKSQDLIAHPNCRLHTSGNYDR
;
A
#
# COMPACT_ATOMS: atom_id res chain seq x y z
N MET A 1 -0.18 38.65 -4.59
CA MET A 1 -0.95 37.38 -4.56
C MET A 1 -1.06 36.89 -5.99
N ASN A 2 -0.22 35.95 -6.43
CA ASN A 2 -0.41 35.34 -7.74
C ASN A 2 -1.59 34.36 -7.66
N ASN A 3 -2.74 34.77 -8.21
CA ASN A 3 -3.90 33.88 -8.34
C ASN A 3 -3.49 32.72 -9.20
N ILE A 4 -3.25 31.54 -8.59
CA ILE A 4 -2.99 30.32 -9.34
C ILE A 4 -4.25 30.01 -10.16
N PRO A 5 -4.15 29.84 -11.49
CA PRO A 5 -5.31 29.60 -12.30
C PRO A 5 -6.07 28.34 -11.86
N THR A 6 -7.40 28.41 -11.81
CA THR A 6 -8.27 27.25 -11.53
C THR A 6 -7.90 26.05 -12.42
N ILE A 7 -7.54 26.32 -13.67
CA ILE A 7 -7.08 25.31 -14.64
C ILE A 7 -5.86 24.54 -14.15
N TYR A 8 -4.90 25.21 -13.50
CA TYR A 8 -3.73 24.52 -12.91
C TYR A 8 -4.16 23.51 -11.84
N GLN A 9 -5.09 23.90 -10.94
CA GLN A 9 -5.56 23.01 -9.88
C GLN A 9 -6.31 21.79 -10.45
N GLU A 10 -7.11 22.01 -11.49
CA GLU A 10 -7.80 20.92 -12.19
C GLU A 10 -6.83 19.97 -12.90
N GLU A 11 -5.81 20.50 -13.58
CA GLU A 11 -4.78 19.68 -14.23
C GLU A 11 -3.96 18.91 -13.20
N LYS A 12 -3.57 19.56 -12.09
CA LYS A 12 -2.87 18.93 -10.97
C LYS A 12 -3.66 17.74 -10.42
N GLN A 13 -4.94 17.96 -10.12
CA GLN A 13 -5.79 16.89 -9.59
C GLN A 13 -5.92 15.72 -10.55
N LYS A 14 -6.23 15.99 -11.85
CA LYS A 14 -6.32 14.95 -12.88
C LYS A 14 -5.03 14.13 -13.03
N LEU A 15 -3.90 14.78 -12.86
CA LEU A 15 -2.58 14.14 -12.93
C LEU A 15 -2.37 13.18 -11.75
N LEU A 16 -2.62 13.63 -10.51
CA LEU A 16 -2.51 12.82 -9.31
C LEU A 16 -3.48 11.63 -9.35
N ASP A 17 -4.75 11.85 -9.68
CA ASP A 17 -5.76 10.80 -9.82
C ASP A 17 -5.33 9.74 -10.85
N LYS A 18 -4.80 10.17 -11.99
CA LYS A 18 -4.33 9.26 -13.04
C LYS A 18 -3.16 8.37 -12.55
N ASN A 19 -2.21 8.93 -11.84
CA ASN A 19 -1.07 8.18 -11.32
C ASN A 19 -1.52 7.24 -10.20
N TYR A 20 -2.34 7.73 -9.27
CA TYR A 20 -2.91 6.92 -8.19
C TYR A 20 -3.68 5.71 -8.74
N ASP A 21 -4.61 5.91 -9.65
CA ASP A 21 -5.40 4.83 -10.24
C ASP A 21 -4.54 3.83 -11.02
N LYS A 22 -3.55 4.33 -11.77
CA LYS A 22 -2.63 3.47 -12.53
C LYS A 22 -1.84 2.53 -11.64
N TYR A 23 -1.25 3.05 -10.56
CA TYR A 23 -0.39 2.25 -9.69
C TYR A 23 -1.19 1.40 -8.71
N LEU A 24 -2.28 1.95 -8.14
CA LEU A 24 -3.17 1.20 -7.26
C LEU A 24 -3.82 0.02 -7.98
N ASN A 25 -4.43 0.25 -9.15
CA ASN A 25 -5.12 -0.79 -9.89
C ASN A 25 -4.17 -1.90 -10.32
N LYS A 26 -2.93 -1.55 -10.70
CA LYS A 26 -1.90 -2.54 -11.00
C LYS A 26 -1.53 -3.35 -9.77
N ASN A 27 -1.24 -2.69 -8.64
CA ASN A 27 -0.91 -3.33 -7.36
C ASN A 27 -2.03 -4.29 -6.92
N LEU A 28 -3.27 -3.80 -6.86
CA LEU A 28 -4.41 -4.60 -6.40
C LEU A 28 -4.68 -5.82 -7.30
N LYS A 29 -4.45 -5.69 -8.60
CA LYS A 29 -4.62 -6.79 -9.55
C LYS A 29 -3.55 -7.87 -9.37
N GLU A 30 -2.30 -7.48 -9.14
CA GLU A 30 -1.20 -8.41 -8.87
C GLU A 30 -1.40 -9.08 -7.51
N LEU A 31 -1.66 -8.30 -6.48
CA LEU A 31 -1.94 -8.80 -5.13
C LEU A 31 -3.11 -9.80 -5.11
N GLN A 32 -4.18 -9.55 -5.87
CA GLN A 32 -5.29 -10.50 -5.98
C GLN A 32 -4.86 -11.83 -6.57
N LYS A 33 -3.97 -11.84 -7.57
CA LYS A 33 -3.44 -13.08 -8.15
C LYS A 33 -2.62 -13.87 -7.13
N ASP A 34 -1.82 -13.17 -6.32
CA ASP A 34 -0.98 -13.81 -5.31
C ASP A 34 -1.82 -14.41 -4.18
N TYR A 35 -2.89 -13.73 -3.74
CA TYR A 35 -3.86 -14.30 -2.80
C TYR A 35 -4.60 -15.52 -3.37
N VAL A 36 -4.99 -15.49 -4.65
CA VAL A 36 -5.61 -16.65 -5.33
C VAL A 36 -4.62 -17.80 -5.47
N LYS A 37 -3.35 -17.52 -5.76
CA LYS A 37 -2.28 -18.53 -5.81
C LYS A 37 -2.11 -19.17 -4.42
N ALA A 38 -1.92 -18.37 -3.38
CA ALA A 38 -1.75 -18.85 -2.02
C ALA A 38 -2.95 -19.71 -1.56
N GLN A 39 -4.19 -19.31 -1.90
CA GLN A 39 -5.38 -20.12 -1.63
C GLN A 39 -5.28 -21.51 -2.28
N LYS A 40 -4.95 -21.58 -3.57
CA LYS A 40 -4.82 -22.85 -4.29
C LYS A 40 -3.70 -23.72 -3.73
N ASP A 41 -2.58 -23.11 -3.36
CA ASP A 41 -1.43 -23.83 -2.81
C ASP A 41 -1.80 -24.41 -1.42
N ILE A 42 -2.48 -23.66 -0.56
CA ILE A 42 -3.00 -24.13 0.73
C ILE A 42 -4.04 -25.25 0.54
N GLU A 43 -4.99 -25.06 -0.37
CA GLU A 43 -6.00 -26.10 -0.68
C GLU A 43 -5.33 -27.39 -1.18
N SER A 44 -4.27 -27.29 -1.99
CA SER A 44 -3.48 -28.43 -2.46
C SER A 44 -2.80 -29.17 -1.29
N GLU A 45 -2.19 -28.46 -0.37
CA GLU A 45 -1.55 -29.08 0.80
C GLU A 45 -2.56 -29.78 1.71
N ILE A 46 -3.72 -29.17 1.92
CA ILE A 46 -4.83 -29.79 2.67
C ILE A 46 -5.33 -31.06 1.97
N ALA A 47 -5.50 -31.02 0.63
CA ALA A 47 -5.92 -32.19 -0.14
C ALA A 47 -4.94 -33.36 -0.03
N LYS A 48 -3.62 -33.07 -0.16
CA LYS A 48 -2.55 -34.04 0.03
C LYS A 48 -2.59 -34.66 1.43
N TRP A 49 -2.82 -33.82 2.44
CA TRP A 49 -2.91 -34.27 3.82
C TRP A 49 -4.12 -35.19 4.03
N TYR A 50 -5.30 -34.84 3.53
CA TYR A 50 -6.49 -35.68 3.61
C TYR A 50 -6.30 -37.01 2.90
N ALA A 51 -5.75 -37.03 1.70
CA ALA A 51 -5.45 -38.26 0.95
C ALA A 51 -4.50 -39.17 1.73
N ARG A 52 -3.42 -38.61 2.32
CA ARG A 52 -2.49 -39.35 3.15
C ARG A 52 -3.16 -39.95 4.39
N MET A 53 -4.03 -39.17 5.05
CA MET A 53 -4.77 -39.63 6.24
C MET A 53 -5.74 -40.78 5.90
N ASP A 54 -6.42 -40.71 4.75
CA ASP A 54 -7.29 -41.76 4.27
C ASP A 54 -6.52 -43.06 4.00
N ASP A 55 -5.32 -42.98 3.44
CA ASP A 55 -4.47 -44.17 3.19
C ASP A 55 -3.95 -44.77 4.50
N ILE A 56 -3.54 -43.94 5.48
CA ILE A 56 -3.14 -44.41 6.81
C ILE A 56 -4.32 -45.10 7.51
N LYS A 57 -5.52 -44.52 7.43
CA LYS A 57 -6.74 -45.09 8.03
C LYS A 57 -7.13 -46.42 7.41
N LYS A 58 -6.97 -46.60 6.09
CA LYS A 58 -7.16 -47.88 5.43
C LYS A 58 -6.18 -48.94 5.93
N ALA A 59 -4.91 -48.54 6.13
CA ALA A 59 -3.87 -49.45 6.63
C ALA A 59 -4.00 -49.75 8.12
N ASN A 60 -4.50 -48.80 8.92
CA ASN A 60 -4.71 -48.90 10.36
C ASN A 60 -6.09 -48.32 10.73
N PRO A 61 -7.16 -49.15 10.81
CA PRO A 61 -8.54 -48.69 11.12
C PRO A 61 -8.71 -48.01 12.48
N GLU A 62 -7.82 -48.24 13.44
CA GLU A 62 -7.83 -47.61 14.75
C GLU A 62 -7.15 -46.20 14.75
N PHE A 63 -6.50 -45.83 13.66
CA PHE A 63 -5.86 -44.52 13.52
C PHE A 63 -6.88 -43.41 13.70
N ARG A 64 -6.54 -42.48 14.59
CA ARG A 64 -7.34 -41.24 14.81
C ARG A 64 -6.65 -40.06 14.14
N PHE A 65 -7.43 -39.23 13.39
CA PHE A 65 -6.95 -38.01 12.75
C PHE A 65 -6.33 -36.98 13.70
N SER A 66 -6.50 -37.16 15.01
CA SER A 66 -5.97 -36.27 16.07
C SER A 66 -4.49 -36.49 16.40
N GLU A 67 -3.77 -37.34 15.67
CA GLU A 67 -2.33 -37.49 15.87
C GLU A 67 -1.58 -36.23 15.41
N LEU A 68 -1.15 -35.45 16.37
CA LEU A 68 -0.62 -34.07 16.26
C LEU A 68 0.53 -33.93 15.26
N LYS A 69 1.39 -34.94 15.14
CA LYS A 69 2.59 -34.87 14.28
C LYS A 69 2.28 -34.64 12.81
N TYR A 70 1.23 -35.26 12.26
CA TYR A 70 0.84 -35.06 10.87
C TYR A 70 0.16 -33.73 10.62
N LEU A 71 -0.45 -33.15 11.64
CA LEU A 71 -1.05 -31.83 11.57
C LEU A 71 0.03 -30.73 11.63
N GLU A 72 1.06 -30.92 12.43
CA GLU A 72 2.20 -29.98 12.52
C GLU A 72 2.91 -29.81 11.16
N ASP A 73 3.11 -30.89 10.40
CA ASP A 73 3.69 -30.82 9.07
C ASP A 73 2.82 -30.00 8.11
N LEU A 74 1.51 -30.19 8.14
CA LEU A 74 0.56 -29.40 7.31
C LEU A 74 0.57 -27.92 7.72
N GLN A 75 0.52 -27.63 9.02
CA GLN A 75 0.56 -26.27 9.55
C GLN A 75 1.83 -25.54 9.12
N LYS A 76 2.97 -26.21 9.17
CA LYS A 76 4.25 -25.66 8.71
C LYS A 76 4.23 -25.33 7.21
N GLN A 77 3.66 -26.18 6.35
CA GLN A 77 3.57 -25.90 4.93
C GLN A 77 2.65 -24.70 4.67
N ILE A 78 1.53 -24.59 5.36
CA ILE A 78 0.61 -23.45 5.25
C ILE A 78 1.29 -22.17 5.72
N SER A 79 2.01 -22.20 6.84
CA SER A 79 2.77 -21.04 7.32
C SER A 79 3.77 -20.53 6.29
N LEU A 80 4.52 -21.40 5.65
CA LEU A 80 5.47 -21.02 4.60
C LEU A 80 4.79 -20.32 3.42
N ILE A 81 3.60 -20.78 3.00
CA ILE A 81 2.83 -20.14 1.92
C ILE A 81 2.37 -18.74 2.35
N ILE A 82 1.94 -18.57 3.59
CA ILE A 82 1.47 -17.27 4.11
C ILE A 82 2.64 -16.29 4.27
N ASP A 83 3.80 -16.77 4.72
CA ASP A 83 5.01 -15.97 4.86
C ASP A 83 5.55 -15.51 3.49
N GLU A 84 5.50 -16.39 2.47
CA GLU A 84 5.81 -16.04 1.07
C GLU A 84 4.83 -14.96 0.58
N LEU A 85 3.54 -15.12 0.82
CA LEU A 85 2.52 -14.14 0.44
C LEU A 85 2.77 -12.77 1.08
N ALA A 86 3.13 -12.74 2.36
CA ALA A 86 3.46 -11.50 3.07
C ALA A 86 4.68 -10.80 2.47
N THR A 87 5.72 -11.56 2.13
CA THR A 87 6.95 -11.04 1.50
C THR A 87 6.68 -10.47 0.11
N VAL A 88 5.86 -11.16 -0.69
CA VAL A 88 5.44 -10.68 -2.01
C VAL A 88 4.61 -9.40 -1.89
N GLU A 89 3.68 -9.35 -0.94
CA GLU A 89 2.87 -8.16 -0.68
C GLU A 89 3.72 -6.96 -0.28
N GLU A 90 4.68 -7.14 0.62
CA GLU A 90 5.61 -6.08 1.06
C GLU A 90 6.42 -5.53 -0.12
N THR A 91 6.98 -6.42 -0.93
CA THR A 91 7.76 -6.06 -2.12
C THR A 91 6.91 -5.28 -3.12
N LEU A 92 5.72 -5.78 -3.43
CA LEU A 92 4.78 -5.17 -4.37
C LEU A 92 4.32 -3.79 -3.89
N LEU A 93 4.03 -3.65 -2.60
CA LEU A 93 3.62 -2.37 -2.03
C LEU A 93 4.79 -1.37 -2.02
N THR A 94 5.99 -1.80 -1.62
CA THR A 94 7.21 -0.98 -1.66
C THR A 94 7.45 -0.38 -3.05
N ASP A 95 7.42 -1.22 -4.09
CA ASP A 95 7.61 -0.77 -5.47
C ASP A 95 6.51 0.20 -5.91
N THR A 96 5.28 -0.06 -5.49
CA THR A 96 4.13 0.79 -5.80
C THR A 96 4.27 2.17 -5.18
N LEU A 97 4.63 2.26 -3.90
CA LEU A 97 4.82 3.52 -3.18
C LEU A 97 5.92 4.38 -3.81
N LYS A 98 7.07 3.78 -4.10
CA LYS A 98 8.19 4.46 -4.76
C LYS A 98 7.81 4.99 -6.14
N ASN A 99 7.14 4.18 -6.96
CA ASN A 99 6.70 4.61 -8.29
C ASN A 99 5.63 5.70 -8.23
N THR A 100 4.69 5.64 -7.28
CA THR A 100 3.66 6.68 -7.09
C THR A 100 4.32 7.99 -6.73
N TYR A 101 5.11 8.01 -5.66
CA TYR A 101 5.79 9.22 -5.20
C TYR A 101 6.65 9.88 -6.30
N VAL A 102 7.51 9.10 -6.97
CA VAL A 102 8.40 9.63 -8.00
C VAL A 102 7.63 10.14 -9.20
N SER A 103 6.58 9.44 -9.63
CA SER A 103 5.75 9.90 -10.75
C SER A 103 5.04 11.19 -10.43
N ASP A 104 4.42 11.28 -9.26
CA ASP A 104 3.69 12.48 -8.82
C ASP A 104 4.63 13.67 -8.69
N TYR A 105 5.76 13.50 -8.01
CA TYR A 105 6.73 14.57 -7.86
C TYR A 105 7.27 15.08 -9.20
N VAL A 106 7.62 14.18 -10.11
CA VAL A 106 8.12 14.55 -11.46
C VAL A 106 7.04 15.25 -12.28
N ASP A 107 5.84 14.72 -12.27
CA ASP A 107 4.73 15.26 -13.06
C ASP A 107 4.25 16.62 -12.51
N LEU A 108 4.25 16.81 -11.18
CA LEU A 108 3.99 18.10 -10.54
C LEU A 108 5.01 19.15 -10.94
N ASN A 109 6.31 18.82 -10.89
CA ASN A 109 7.35 19.76 -11.29
C ASN A 109 7.23 20.19 -12.77
N LYS A 110 6.86 19.27 -13.67
CA LYS A 110 6.60 19.62 -15.09
C LYS A 110 5.40 20.55 -15.24
N LEU A 111 4.34 20.28 -14.46
CA LEU A 111 3.17 21.13 -14.46
C LEU A 111 3.52 22.54 -13.96
N ASP A 112 4.33 22.65 -12.90
CA ASP A 112 4.80 23.92 -12.37
C ASP A 112 5.62 24.71 -13.35
N MET A 113 6.53 24.04 -14.09
CA MET A 113 7.29 24.66 -15.19
C MET A 113 6.38 25.15 -16.30
N LYS A 114 5.35 24.36 -16.70
CA LYS A 114 4.35 24.74 -17.72
C LYS A 114 3.62 26.03 -17.36
N TYR A 115 3.35 26.25 -16.08
CA TYR A 115 2.66 27.43 -15.58
C TYR A 115 3.57 28.55 -15.06
N GLY A 116 4.90 28.40 -15.22
CA GLY A 116 5.88 29.38 -14.78
C GLY A 116 5.94 29.59 -13.27
N LEU A 117 5.51 28.60 -12.50
CA LEU A 117 5.55 28.63 -11.03
C LEU A 117 6.93 28.22 -10.50
N LEU A 118 7.70 27.49 -11.28
CA LEU A 118 9.05 27.03 -10.98
C LEU A 118 10.05 27.78 -11.86
N GLU A 119 10.97 28.49 -11.22
CA GLU A 119 12.15 29.02 -11.88
C GLU A 119 13.25 27.96 -11.88
N THR A 120 14.03 27.85 -12.96
CA THR A 120 15.08 26.82 -13.15
C THR A 120 16.19 26.86 -12.11
N ASN A 121 16.26 27.88 -11.25
CA ASN A 121 17.29 28.11 -10.24
C ASN A 121 16.76 28.28 -8.81
N THR A 122 15.53 27.87 -8.49
CA THR A 122 14.99 27.99 -7.14
C THR A 122 15.81 27.13 -6.17
N PRO A 123 16.48 27.69 -5.13
CA PRO A 123 17.20 26.89 -4.15
C PRO A 123 16.26 25.97 -3.40
N LEU A 124 16.72 24.75 -3.13
CA LEU A 124 15.97 23.79 -2.32
C LEU A 124 15.94 24.22 -0.86
N PRO A 125 14.83 23.98 -0.13
CA PRO A 125 14.84 24.11 1.32
C PRO A 125 15.83 23.14 1.95
N GLU A 126 16.46 23.52 3.07
CA GLU A 126 17.39 22.66 3.81
C GLU A 126 16.63 21.52 4.50
N PHE A 127 16.58 20.34 3.88
CA PHE A 127 16.08 19.12 4.48
C PHE A 127 17.19 18.12 4.73
N ASN A 128 17.12 17.36 5.81
CA ASN A 128 18.07 16.30 6.15
C ASN A 128 18.09 15.11 5.15
N GLN A 129 17.32 15.17 4.05
CA GLN A 129 17.20 14.16 2.98
C GLN A 129 17.47 14.74 1.58
N LEU A 130 18.17 15.87 1.50
CA LEU A 130 18.46 16.62 0.26
C LEU A 130 19.09 15.81 -0.88
N SER A 131 19.88 14.78 -0.57
CA SER A 131 20.57 14.00 -1.61
C SER A 131 19.60 13.29 -2.57
N GLN A 132 18.46 12.81 -2.08
CA GLN A 132 17.47 12.11 -2.91
C GLN A 132 16.65 13.09 -3.76
N ILE A 133 16.28 14.24 -3.23
CA ILE A 133 15.56 15.30 -3.98
C ILE A 133 16.48 15.89 -5.05
N GLN A 134 17.75 16.17 -4.75
CA GLN A 134 18.73 16.68 -5.72
C GLN A 134 18.96 15.71 -6.88
N VAL A 135 19.03 14.42 -6.61
CA VAL A 135 19.12 13.39 -7.65
C VAL A 135 17.85 13.39 -8.51
N LEU A 136 16.66 13.51 -7.91
CA LEU A 136 15.39 13.64 -8.63
C LEU A 136 15.38 14.83 -9.59
N GLU A 137 15.88 15.96 -9.17
CA GLU A 137 15.94 17.19 -9.98
C GLU A 137 16.86 17.08 -11.16
N THR A 138 17.98 16.39 -11.01
CA THR A 138 18.88 16.08 -12.13
C THR A 138 18.16 15.25 -13.18
N TYR A 139 17.30 14.32 -12.78
CA TYR A 139 16.51 13.48 -13.70
C TYR A 139 15.34 14.22 -14.36
N ILE A 140 14.71 15.18 -13.69
CA ILE A 140 13.60 15.98 -14.26
C ILE A 140 14.08 16.80 -15.47
N SER A 141 15.33 17.23 -15.48
CA SER A 141 15.95 17.99 -16.58
C SER A 141 16.33 17.14 -17.80
N MET A 142 16.18 15.80 -17.76
CA MET A 142 16.55 14.91 -18.86
C MET A 142 15.43 14.68 -19.87
N PRO A 143 15.72 14.61 -21.20
CA PRO A 143 14.69 14.48 -22.25
C PRO A 143 13.87 13.17 -22.24
N GLU A 144 14.38 12.07 -21.66
CA GLU A 144 13.76 10.73 -21.66
C GLU A 144 13.16 10.33 -20.31
N VAL A 145 12.20 11.12 -19.82
CA VAL A 145 11.70 11.04 -18.43
C VAL A 145 10.96 9.72 -18.10
N SER A 146 10.27 9.06 -19.03
CA SER A 146 9.42 7.90 -18.68
C SER A 146 10.21 6.62 -18.35
N LYS A 147 11.37 6.41 -18.99
CA LYS A 147 12.26 5.29 -18.67
C LYS A 147 13.03 5.57 -17.38
N THR A 148 13.38 6.80 -17.19
CA THR A 148 14.12 7.36 -16.07
C THR A 148 13.35 7.31 -14.76
N VAL A 149 12.02 7.55 -14.76
CA VAL A 149 11.16 7.45 -13.55
C VAL A 149 11.25 6.06 -12.91
N LYS A 150 11.15 4.99 -13.70
CA LYS A 150 11.24 3.63 -13.18
C LYS A 150 12.61 3.28 -12.60
N GLU A 151 13.69 3.70 -13.27
CA GLU A 151 15.06 3.47 -12.78
C GLU A 151 15.30 4.27 -11.51
N PHE A 152 14.82 5.50 -11.45
CA PHE A 152 14.95 6.35 -10.27
C PHE A 152 14.14 5.83 -9.09
N ALA A 153 12.90 5.36 -9.30
CA ALA A 153 12.08 4.77 -8.22
C ALA A 153 12.77 3.57 -7.53
N LYS A 154 13.68 2.86 -8.21
CA LYS A 154 14.46 1.80 -7.58
C LYS A 154 15.49 2.32 -6.58
N THR A 155 16.00 3.53 -6.78
CA THR A 155 17.04 4.14 -5.94
C THR A 155 16.48 4.89 -4.72
N VAL A 156 15.21 5.23 -4.72
CA VAL A 156 14.56 5.93 -3.61
C VAL A 156 14.34 4.97 -2.46
N ASP A 157 14.69 5.39 -1.23
CA ASP A 157 14.39 4.62 -0.03
C ASP A 157 12.88 4.65 0.29
N VAL A 158 12.35 3.51 0.70
CA VAL A 158 10.93 3.41 1.02
C VAL A 158 10.56 4.28 2.25
N GLU A 159 11.48 4.45 3.17
CA GLU A 159 11.34 5.32 4.35
C GLU A 159 11.20 6.80 3.98
N PHE A 160 11.67 7.18 2.78
CA PHE A 160 11.46 8.54 2.28
C PHE A 160 10.04 8.77 1.75
N VAL A 161 9.41 7.75 1.17
CA VAL A 161 8.09 7.85 0.51
C VAL A 161 6.92 7.37 1.39
N SER A 162 7.21 6.65 2.45
CA SER A 162 6.23 6.16 3.44
C SER A 162 6.64 6.61 4.85
N ASP A 163 5.79 6.32 5.84
CA ASP A 163 6.07 6.63 7.24
C ASP A 163 5.33 5.67 8.18
N ALA A 164 5.76 5.65 9.43
CA ALA A 164 5.06 4.89 10.45
C ALA A 164 3.73 5.54 10.82
N ILE A 165 2.60 4.89 10.49
CA ILE A 165 1.28 5.33 10.90
C ILE A 165 0.95 4.68 12.24
N SER A 166 0.59 5.50 13.24
CA SER A 166 0.35 5.05 14.61
C SER A 166 1.51 4.23 15.20
N GLY A 167 2.75 4.63 14.86
CA GLY A 167 3.98 4.00 15.33
C GLY A 167 4.35 2.68 14.66
N LYS A 168 3.65 2.28 13.58
CA LYS A 168 3.92 1.04 12.85
C LYS A 168 4.13 1.28 11.36
N TRP A 169 5.21 0.74 10.83
CA TRP A 169 5.47 0.67 9.40
C TRP A 169 4.47 -0.24 8.68
N PHE A 170 4.23 -0.03 7.39
CA PHE A 170 3.35 -0.89 6.60
C PHE A 170 3.85 -2.35 6.57
N SER A 171 5.17 -2.57 6.50
CA SER A 171 5.79 -3.91 6.59
C SER A 171 5.41 -4.61 7.89
N THR A 172 5.53 -3.94 9.03
CA THR A 172 5.09 -4.49 10.34
C THR A 172 3.61 -4.86 10.32
N ARG A 173 2.75 -4.03 9.71
CA ARG A 173 1.31 -4.30 9.60
C ARG A 173 1.00 -5.48 8.66
N ILE A 174 1.82 -5.69 7.62
CA ILE A 174 1.72 -6.87 6.74
C ILE A 174 2.06 -8.12 7.55
N MET A 175 3.18 -8.13 8.27
CA MET A 175 3.61 -9.28 9.06
C MET A 175 2.62 -9.63 10.18
N GLU A 176 2.15 -8.65 10.95
CA GLU A 176 1.11 -8.89 11.98
C GLU A 176 -0.18 -9.48 11.41
N ARG A 177 -0.56 -9.09 10.18
CA ARG A 177 -1.73 -9.66 9.50
C ARG A 177 -1.45 -11.10 9.06
N ALA A 178 -0.26 -11.40 8.56
CA ALA A 178 0.16 -12.76 8.21
C ALA A 178 0.15 -13.68 9.43
N GLU A 179 0.69 -13.24 10.55
CA GLU A 179 0.66 -13.97 11.82
C GLU A 179 -0.77 -14.26 12.29
N LYS A 180 -1.66 -13.25 12.23
CA LYS A 180 -3.08 -13.43 12.58
C LYS A 180 -3.78 -14.41 11.65
N LEU A 181 -3.47 -14.37 10.36
CA LEU A 181 -4.00 -15.29 9.36
C LEU A 181 -3.52 -16.71 9.63
N ASN A 182 -2.23 -16.90 9.88
CA ASN A 182 -1.64 -18.18 10.27
C ASN A 182 -2.35 -18.77 11.49
N TYR A 183 -2.45 -18.00 12.57
CA TYR A 183 -3.10 -18.44 13.79
C TYR A 183 -4.57 -18.82 13.55
N SER A 184 -5.31 -18.02 12.79
CA SER A 184 -6.72 -18.29 12.49
C SER A 184 -6.89 -19.58 11.67
N ILE A 185 -6.07 -19.79 10.67
CA ILE A 185 -6.11 -21.00 9.83
C ILE A 185 -5.71 -22.23 10.65
N GLU A 186 -4.65 -22.13 11.45
CA GLU A 186 -4.19 -23.20 12.33
C GLU A 186 -5.30 -23.67 13.29
N ASP A 187 -5.92 -22.73 14.01
CA ASP A 187 -7.00 -23.04 14.97
C ASP A 187 -8.20 -23.67 14.27
N LYS A 188 -8.66 -23.11 13.15
CA LYS A 188 -9.79 -23.62 12.39
C LYS A 188 -9.52 -24.99 11.78
N LEU A 189 -8.31 -25.22 11.27
CA LEU A 189 -7.89 -26.51 10.76
C LEU A 189 -7.89 -27.57 11.85
N ARG A 190 -7.33 -27.26 13.01
CA ARG A 190 -7.34 -28.15 14.17
C ARG A 190 -8.76 -28.52 14.61
N GLN A 191 -9.63 -27.52 14.73
CA GLN A 191 -11.03 -27.73 15.11
C GLN A 191 -11.79 -28.57 14.07
N ALA A 192 -11.57 -28.29 12.78
CA ALA A 192 -12.23 -29.01 11.69
C ALA A 192 -11.81 -30.50 11.66
N ILE A 193 -10.54 -30.79 11.88
CA ILE A 193 -10.02 -32.15 11.97
C ILE A 193 -10.59 -32.90 13.17
N ILE A 194 -10.68 -32.25 14.35
CA ILE A 194 -11.29 -32.85 15.55
C ILE A 194 -12.77 -33.18 15.31
N ARG A 195 -13.51 -32.34 14.59
CA ARG A 195 -14.90 -32.56 14.22
C ARG A 195 -15.10 -33.60 13.13
N GLY A 196 -14.03 -34.00 12.41
CA GLY A 196 -14.13 -34.86 11.25
C GLY A 196 -14.74 -34.16 10.03
N ASP A 197 -14.55 -32.85 9.91
CA ASP A 197 -15.06 -32.07 8.78
C ASP A 197 -14.42 -32.55 7.46
N SER A 198 -15.19 -32.47 6.35
CA SER A 198 -14.69 -32.84 5.03
C SER A 198 -13.70 -31.82 4.50
N TYR A 199 -12.82 -32.23 3.57
CA TYR A 199 -11.91 -31.35 2.84
C TYR A 199 -12.59 -30.10 2.30
N ALA A 200 -13.73 -30.24 1.62
CA ALA A 200 -14.46 -29.12 1.03
C ALA A 200 -14.88 -28.08 2.06
N LYS A 201 -15.30 -28.50 3.25
CA LYS A 201 -15.69 -27.59 4.34
C LYS A 201 -14.49 -26.85 4.92
N VAL A 202 -13.36 -27.52 5.04
CA VAL A 202 -12.10 -26.91 5.51
C VAL A 202 -11.59 -25.87 4.49
N ALA A 203 -11.57 -26.22 3.21
CA ALA A 203 -11.17 -25.34 2.13
C ALA A 203 -12.03 -24.05 2.08
N ASP A 204 -13.36 -24.17 2.23
CA ASP A 204 -14.28 -23.03 2.26
C ASP A 204 -14.00 -22.07 3.45
N VAL A 205 -13.70 -22.61 4.61
CA VAL A 205 -13.37 -21.80 5.81
C VAL A 205 -12.08 -21.02 5.61
N ILE A 206 -11.05 -21.67 5.04
CA ILE A 206 -9.76 -21.03 4.79
C ILE A 206 -9.86 -19.97 3.68
N ALA A 207 -10.61 -20.24 2.61
CA ALA A 207 -10.90 -19.26 1.58
C ALA A 207 -11.54 -17.97 2.13
N LYS A 208 -12.43 -18.08 3.12
CA LYS A 208 -13.02 -16.92 3.81
C LYS A 208 -11.99 -16.12 4.59
N ASP A 209 -11.06 -16.76 5.29
CA ASP A 209 -10.00 -16.08 6.03
C ASP A 209 -9.04 -15.32 5.08
N LEU A 210 -8.62 -15.95 3.99
CA LEU A 210 -7.82 -15.32 2.97
C LEU A 210 -8.52 -14.10 2.34
N ASN A 211 -9.83 -14.19 2.08
CA ASN A 211 -10.61 -13.06 1.58
C ASN A 211 -10.67 -11.88 2.57
N VAL A 212 -10.80 -12.15 3.87
CA VAL A 212 -10.73 -11.11 4.92
C VAL A 212 -9.34 -10.48 4.95
N SER A 213 -8.28 -11.28 4.89
CA SER A 213 -6.90 -10.80 4.82
C SER A 213 -6.66 -9.93 3.58
N PHE A 214 -7.14 -10.35 2.40
CA PHE A 214 -7.05 -9.57 1.17
C PHE A 214 -7.77 -8.22 1.25
N LYS A 215 -8.96 -8.16 1.87
CA LYS A 215 -9.66 -6.88 2.09
C LYS A 215 -8.83 -5.91 2.95
N SER A 216 -8.19 -6.43 3.98
CA SER A 216 -7.29 -5.65 4.85
C SER A 216 -6.04 -5.19 4.10
N ALA A 217 -5.46 -6.04 3.25
CA ALA A 217 -4.33 -5.70 2.38
C ALA A 217 -4.68 -4.56 1.40
N LYS A 218 -5.87 -4.59 0.80
CA LYS A 218 -6.36 -3.49 -0.06
C LYS A 218 -6.49 -2.17 0.70
N THR A 219 -7.00 -2.22 1.92
CA THR A 219 -7.11 -1.01 2.76
C THR A 219 -5.73 -0.45 3.08
N LEU A 220 -4.77 -1.32 3.42
CA LEU A 220 -3.39 -0.92 3.66
C LEU A 220 -2.77 -0.26 2.41
N ALA A 221 -2.84 -0.91 1.26
CA ALA A 221 -2.29 -0.38 0.01
C ALA A 221 -2.84 1.01 -0.33
N ARG A 222 -4.15 1.21 -0.21
CA ARG A 222 -4.78 2.52 -0.45
C ARG A 222 -4.30 3.59 0.53
N THR A 223 -4.18 3.24 1.80
CA THR A 223 -3.73 4.16 2.85
C THR A 223 -2.29 4.62 2.62
N GLU A 224 -1.40 3.68 2.34
CA GLU A 224 0.01 3.97 2.08
C GLU A 224 0.22 4.76 0.79
N MET A 225 -0.54 4.44 -0.26
CA MET A 225 -0.46 5.18 -1.52
C MET A 225 -0.93 6.63 -1.37
N ALA A 226 -2.02 6.87 -0.63
CA ALA A 226 -2.46 8.23 -0.33
C ALA A 226 -1.39 9.00 0.47
N LEU A 227 -0.67 8.35 1.37
CA LEU A 227 0.45 8.95 2.09
C LEU A 227 1.60 9.31 1.14
N ALA A 228 2.00 8.40 0.24
CA ALA A 228 3.07 8.64 -0.72
C ALA A 228 2.75 9.80 -1.69
N GLU A 229 1.51 9.87 -2.19
CA GLU A 229 1.01 10.97 -3.01
C GLU A 229 1.07 12.30 -2.24
N ASN A 230 0.52 12.35 -1.01
CA ASN A 230 0.53 13.55 -0.20
C ASN A 230 1.95 14.01 0.19
N LYS A 231 2.89 13.08 0.38
CA LYS A 231 4.32 13.43 0.55
C LYS A 231 4.90 14.06 -0.71
N ALA A 232 4.60 13.55 -1.89
CA ALA A 232 5.06 14.14 -3.15
C ALA A 232 4.53 15.57 -3.30
N VAL A 233 3.24 15.79 -3.01
CA VAL A 233 2.62 17.13 -3.02
C VAL A 233 3.25 18.05 -1.98
N THR A 234 3.52 17.55 -0.78
CA THR A 234 4.17 18.33 0.30
C THR A 234 5.57 18.78 -0.10
N HIS A 235 6.40 17.87 -0.61
CA HIS A 235 7.76 18.19 -1.06
C HIS A 235 7.76 19.16 -2.24
N ASN A 236 6.81 19.02 -3.16
CA ASN A 236 6.62 19.96 -4.25
C ASN A 236 6.19 21.36 -3.74
N ALA A 237 5.26 21.43 -2.79
CA ALA A 237 4.82 22.69 -2.19
C ALA A 237 5.97 23.40 -1.47
N MET A 238 6.79 22.68 -0.73
CA MET A 238 7.99 23.20 -0.07
C MET A 238 8.99 23.78 -1.09
N LYS A 239 9.21 23.08 -2.20
CA LYS A 239 10.07 23.56 -3.29
C LYS A 239 9.57 24.87 -3.90
N LEU A 240 8.26 25.02 -4.03
CA LEU A 240 7.62 26.24 -4.53
C LEU A 240 7.61 27.38 -3.50
N GLY A 241 8.09 27.15 -2.28
CA GLY A 241 8.13 28.16 -1.22
C GLY A 241 6.76 28.45 -0.58
N TYR A 242 5.82 27.52 -0.63
CA TYR A 242 4.54 27.67 0.08
C TYR A 242 4.71 27.47 1.57
N ASN A 243 3.88 28.15 2.36
CA ASN A 243 3.90 28.10 3.83
C ASN A 243 2.91 27.07 4.41
N GLY A 244 2.02 26.53 3.60
CA GLY A 244 0.99 25.59 4.06
C GLY A 244 0.40 24.72 2.95
N LEU A 245 -0.35 23.71 3.38
CA LEU A 245 -1.13 22.83 2.53
C LEU A 245 -2.62 22.95 2.87
N LYS A 246 -3.45 22.94 1.87
CA LYS A 246 -4.91 22.88 2.00
C LYS A 246 -5.39 21.45 1.82
N TRP A 247 -6.20 20.99 2.73
CA TRP A 247 -6.96 19.76 2.56
C TRP A 247 -8.05 19.95 1.52
N SER A 248 -8.16 18.98 0.61
CA SER A 248 -9.20 18.93 -0.41
C SER A 248 -9.84 17.55 -0.42
N SER A 249 -11.16 17.50 -0.28
CA SER A 249 -11.92 16.25 -0.40
C SER A 249 -12.41 16.06 -1.83
N TYR A 250 -12.65 14.81 -2.23
CA TYR A 250 -13.18 14.49 -3.59
C TYR A 250 -14.62 14.98 -3.85
N HIS A 251 -15.33 15.49 -2.86
CA HIS A 251 -16.74 15.95 -2.96
C HIS A 251 -17.70 14.89 -3.57
N ASP A 252 -17.37 13.61 -3.46
CA ASP A 252 -18.23 12.51 -3.91
C ASP A 252 -19.00 11.85 -2.76
N SER A 253 -19.89 10.90 -3.07
CA SER A 253 -20.71 10.19 -2.08
C SER A 253 -19.92 9.27 -1.14
N HIS A 254 -18.61 9.06 -1.38
CA HIS A 254 -17.74 8.19 -0.60
C HIS A 254 -16.90 8.95 0.44
N VAL A 255 -16.99 10.28 0.46
CA VAL A 255 -16.29 11.12 1.43
C VAL A 255 -17.00 11.04 2.78
N CYS A 256 -16.26 10.64 3.82
CA CYS A 256 -16.80 10.55 5.18
C CYS A 256 -16.92 11.94 5.85
N GLU A 257 -17.66 12.01 6.95
CA GLU A 257 -17.87 13.26 7.70
C GLU A 257 -16.56 13.88 8.21
N VAL A 258 -15.56 13.05 8.61
CA VAL A 258 -14.23 13.56 9.03
C VAL A 258 -13.54 14.26 7.85
N CYS A 259 -13.53 13.63 6.67
CA CYS A 259 -12.93 14.23 5.48
C CYS A 259 -13.66 15.51 5.05
N LYS A 260 -14.99 15.56 5.15
CA LYS A 260 -15.77 16.77 4.87
C LYS A 260 -15.45 17.92 5.84
N SER A 261 -15.28 17.59 7.13
CA SER A 261 -14.97 18.62 8.14
C SER A 261 -13.56 19.21 8.00
N LEU A 262 -12.63 18.46 7.39
CA LEU A 262 -11.26 18.91 7.13
C LEU A 262 -11.15 19.67 5.80
N ASP A 263 -12.13 19.53 4.90
CA ASP A 263 -12.09 20.16 3.59
C ASP A 263 -11.93 21.68 3.68
N GLY A 264 -10.98 22.21 2.92
CA GLY A 264 -10.64 23.63 2.97
C GLY A 264 -9.73 24.05 4.11
N THR A 265 -9.45 23.18 5.10
CA THR A 265 -8.54 23.49 6.21
C THR A 265 -7.10 23.63 5.72
N VAL A 266 -6.38 24.64 6.25
CA VAL A 266 -4.98 24.89 5.91
C VAL A 266 -4.08 24.49 7.08
N PHE A 267 -3.04 23.73 6.77
CA PHE A 267 -2.01 23.32 7.73
C PHE A 267 -0.68 23.99 7.38
N PRO A 268 -0.03 24.65 8.33
CA PRO A 268 1.33 25.19 8.14
C PRO A 268 2.31 24.04 7.82
N LEU A 269 3.13 24.20 6.79
CA LEU A 269 4.10 23.15 6.37
C LEU A 269 5.09 22.79 7.48
N GLU A 270 5.50 23.74 8.31
CA GLU A 270 6.41 23.52 9.44
C GLU A 270 5.83 22.59 10.53
N GLN A 271 4.51 22.45 10.59
CA GLN A 271 3.81 21.68 11.62
C GLN A 271 3.28 20.34 11.10
N ILE A 272 3.33 20.11 9.78
CA ILE A 272 2.80 18.88 9.17
C ILE A 272 3.69 17.70 9.53
N LYS A 273 3.10 16.72 10.19
CA LYS A 273 3.68 15.38 10.34
C LYS A 273 3.07 14.45 9.30
N SER A 274 3.78 13.40 8.93
CA SER A 274 3.29 12.44 7.94
C SER A 274 1.92 11.83 8.30
N GLN A 275 1.66 11.61 9.59
CA GLN A 275 0.36 11.13 10.06
C GLN A 275 -0.79 12.13 9.81
N ASP A 276 -0.48 13.42 9.66
CA ASP A 276 -1.46 14.47 9.40
C ASP A 276 -1.80 14.54 7.90
N LEU A 277 -1.05 13.83 7.04
CA LEU A 277 -1.30 13.76 5.61
C LEU A 277 -2.43 12.79 5.22
N ILE A 278 -2.95 12.02 6.17
CA ILE A 278 -4.10 11.14 6.01
C ILE A 278 -5.00 11.22 7.23
N ALA A 279 -6.31 11.41 7.05
CA ALA A 279 -7.24 11.55 8.17
C ALA A 279 -7.58 10.19 8.83
N HIS A 280 -7.61 9.11 8.07
CA HIS A 280 -7.92 7.75 8.53
C HIS A 280 -7.54 6.70 7.48
N PRO A 281 -7.47 5.40 7.82
CA PRO A 281 -7.26 4.34 6.84
C PRO A 281 -8.28 4.40 5.70
N ASN A 282 -7.82 4.15 4.47
CA ASN A 282 -8.63 4.23 3.24
C ASN A 282 -9.21 5.62 2.95
N CYS A 283 -8.52 6.66 3.44
CA CYS A 283 -8.90 8.06 3.23
C CYS A 283 -8.83 8.44 1.75
N ARG A 284 -9.73 9.33 1.31
CA ARG A 284 -9.76 9.92 -0.03
C ARG A 284 -9.52 11.44 0.00
N LEU A 285 -8.74 11.88 0.98
CA LEU A 285 -8.28 13.26 1.05
C LEU A 285 -6.96 13.41 0.32
N HIS A 286 -6.83 14.51 -0.40
CA HIS A 286 -5.54 14.96 -0.92
C HIS A 286 -5.17 16.28 -0.28
N THR A 287 -3.89 16.56 -0.29
CA THR A 287 -3.40 17.90 -0.06
C THR A 287 -3.27 18.64 -1.40
N SER A 288 -3.99 19.73 -1.58
CA SER A 288 -3.73 20.66 -2.67
C SER A 288 -2.77 21.74 -2.17
N GLY A 289 -1.59 21.86 -2.78
CA GLY A 289 -0.71 22.98 -2.49
C GLY A 289 -1.38 24.26 -2.89
N ASN A 290 -1.49 25.16 -1.94
CA ASN A 290 -1.56 26.60 -2.13
C ASN A 290 -1.91 27.31 -0.83
N TYR A 291 -0.95 27.96 -0.23
CA TYR A 291 -1.27 29.13 0.58
C TYR A 291 -0.05 30.02 0.71
N ASP A 292 -0.29 31.30 0.50
CA ASP A 292 0.57 32.46 0.66
C ASP A 292 2.10 32.21 0.63
N ARG A 293 2.71 32.61 -0.46
CA ARG A 293 4.15 32.82 -0.52
C ARG A 293 4.56 33.96 0.38
#